data_bb554d29eb884cae2d79b85c6d14da88
#
_entry.id   bb554d29eb884cae2d79b85c6d14da88
#
_cell.length_a   1.000
_cell.length_b   1.000
_cell.length_c   1.000
_cell.angle_alpha   90.00
_cell.angle_beta   90.00
_cell.angle_gamma   90.00
#
_symmetry.space_group_name_H-M   'P 1'
#
loop_
_entity.id
_entity.type
_entity.pdbx_description
1 polymer ?
#
loop_
_entity_poly.entity_id
_entity_poly.type
_entity_poly.pdbx_seq_one_letter_code
_entity_poly.pdbx_strand_id
1 'polypeptide(L)'
;MFLSLTLAFFSACRQDVEIEEEQNTINISEEERNNALSFLALGDSYSVGEGLEGEQNWPERLFDSIKKNEDTIKIIAETGFSTNELIQAIDNVVLEKRYNLISIQIGVNDQFRGNSTELFKQDFQKLVQRIKENEFTKWASVFVLSIPDWGATPFGSSWDRIRVTNEIDTFNRIIKGVCNTNNILYIDITQLSRSDPNNWIFVTGDGLHPSSLMYGLWLDKITPLVKGLLK
;
A
#
# COMPACT_ATOMS: atom_id res chain seq x y z
N MET A 1 48.56 65.48 51.16
CA MET A 1 48.86 65.64 49.72
C MET A 1 48.59 64.27 49.10
N PHE A 2 47.37 64.06 48.64
CA PHE A 2 46.93 62.76 48.15
C PHE A 2 47.16 62.67 46.63
N LEU A 3 47.90 61.65 46.20
CA LEU A 3 48.12 61.32 44.80
C LEU A 3 47.02 60.35 44.36
N SER A 4 46.19 60.76 43.43
CA SER A 4 45.17 59.91 42.84
C SER A 4 45.74 59.17 41.63
N LEU A 5 45.70 57.86 41.69
CA LEU A 5 46.14 56.95 40.61
C LEU A 5 44.90 56.51 39.81
N THR A 6 44.74 57.00 38.62
CA THR A 6 43.66 56.56 37.69
C THR A 6 44.10 55.33 36.93
N LEU A 7 43.39 54.19 37.18
CA LEU A 7 43.51 52.96 36.39
C LEU A 7 42.64 53.10 35.14
N ALA A 8 43.25 53.00 33.99
CA ALA A 8 42.56 52.89 32.71
C ALA A 8 42.21 51.40 32.45
N PHE A 9 40.91 51.08 32.36
CA PHE A 9 40.45 49.77 31.92
C PHE A 9 40.44 49.75 30.37
N PHE A 10 41.26 48.87 29.78
CA PHE A 10 41.16 48.48 28.40
C PHE A 10 40.04 47.45 28.28
N SER A 11 38.93 47.85 27.68
CA SER A 11 37.87 46.94 27.25
C SER A 11 38.26 46.34 25.91
N ALA A 12 38.65 45.06 25.93
CA ALA A 12 38.86 44.27 24.72
C ALA A 12 37.50 43.87 24.17
N CYS A 13 37.14 44.45 23.05
CA CYS A 13 35.94 44.00 22.29
C CYS A 13 36.24 42.64 21.67
N ARG A 14 35.62 41.57 22.23
CA ARG A 14 35.57 40.26 21.63
C ARG A 14 34.41 40.31 20.61
N GLN A 15 34.71 40.29 19.34
CA GLN A 15 33.71 40.00 18.32
C GLN A 15 33.43 38.51 18.33
N ASP A 16 32.29 38.14 18.89
CA ASP A 16 31.73 36.83 18.72
C ASP A 16 31.20 36.74 17.26
N VAL A 17 31.90 35.91 16.48
CA VAL A 17 31.42 35.55 15.13
C VAL A 17 30.33 34.51 15.36
N GLU A 18 29.09 34.92 15.35
CA GLU A 18 27.94 34.00 15.24
C GLU A 18 28.00 33.36 13.85
N ILE A 19 28.34 32.08 13.80
CA ILE A 19 28.14 31.23 12.64
C ILE A 19 26.64 30.95 12.58
N GLU A 20 25.89 31.72 11.77
CA GLU A 20 24.55 31.36 11.36
C GLU A 20 24.67 30.09 10.50
N GLU A 21 24.46 28.93 11.10
CA GLU A 21 24.04 27.75 10.36
C GLU A 21 22.68 28.06 9.74
N GLU A 22 22.65 28.41 8.45
CA GLU A 22 21.46 28.38 7.63
C GLU A 22 20.91 26.95 7.64
N GLN A 23 20.06 26.65 8.62
CA GLN A 23 19.13 25.52 8.54
C GLN A 23 18.13 25.88 7.46
N ASN A 24 18.41 25.43 6.24
CA ASN A 24 17.51 25.47 5.12
C ASN A 24 16.37 24.45 5.38
N THR A 25 15.58 24.68 6.40
CA THR A 25 14.34 23.98 6.66
C THR A 25 13.36 24.52 5.64
N ILE A 26 13.10 23.72 4.58
CA ILE A 26 11.98 23.95 3.68
C ILE A 26 10.72 23.98 4.56
N ASN A 27 10.22 25.18 4.84
CA ASN A 27 8.97 25.40 5.56
C ASN A 27 7.81 25.02 4.63
N ILE A 28 7.51 23.72 4.54
CA ILE A 28 6.31 23.23 3.88
C ILE A 28 5.12 23.70 4.71
N SER A 29 4.20 24.45 4.09
CA SER A 29 3.01 24.93 4.75
C SER A 29 2.17 23.76 5.29
N GLU A 30 1.43 23.97 6.38
CA GLU A 30 0.52 22.93 6.89
C GLU A 30 -0.51 22.49 5.83
N GLU A 31 -0.86 23.37 4.93
CA GLU A 31 -1.78 23.12 3.82
C GLU A 31 -1.15 22.19 2.76
N GLU A 32 0.13 22.33 2.45
CA GLU A 32 0.88 21.44 1.55
C GLU A 32 1.09 20.06 2.19
N ARG A 33 1.36 19.96 3.50
CA ARG A 33 1.43 18.70 4.22
C ARG A 33 0.07 17.98 4.27
N ASN A 34 -1.03 18.73 4.34
CA ASN A 34 -2.38 18.17 4.30
C ASN A 34 -2.81 17.71 2.90
N ASN A 35 -2.17 18.21 1.85
CA ASN A 35 -2.45 17.86 0.46
C ASN A 35 -1.52 16.79 -0.13
N ALA A 36 -0.43 16.43 0.57
CA ALA A 36 0.46 15.36 0.13
C ALA A 36 -0.24 14.00 0.15
N LEU A 37 -0.03 13.20 -0.90
CA LEU A 37 -0.53 11.84 -0.96
C LEU A 37 0.26 10.97 0.03
N SER A 38 -0.47 10.30 0.92
CA SER A 38 0.07 9.30 1.81
C SER A 38 -0.67 7.99 1.55
N PHE A 39 0.00 7.08 0.82
CA PHE A 39 -0.57 5.83 0.36
C PHE A 39 -0.17 4.68 1.29
N LEU A 40 -1.16 3.88 1.73
CA LEU A 40 -0.96 2.64 2.48
C LEU A 40 -1.44 1.47 1.62
N ALA A 41 -0.52 0.59 1.22
CA ALA A 41 -0.86 -0.63 0.50
C ALA A 41 -0.86 -1.83 1.45
N LEU A 42 -1.98 -2.55 1.47
CA LEU A 42 -2.23 -3.69 2.36
C LEU A 42 -2.43 -4.96 1.52
N GLY A 43 -1.71 -6.05 1.86
CA GLY A 43 -1.85 -7.25 1.05
C GLY A 43 -1.00 -8.45 1.44
N ASP A 44 -0.79 -9.28 0.43
CA ASP A 44 0.01 -10.51 0.48
C ASP A 44 1.15 -10.49 -0.56
N SER A 45 1.62 -11.65 -1.02
CA SER A 45 2.68 -11.79 -2.02
C SER A 45 2.42 -11.01 -3.31
N TYR A 46 1.17 -10.84 -3.71
CA TYR A 46 0.82 -10.03 -4.88
C TYR A 46 1.10 -8.54 -4.66
N SER A 47 1.03 -8.05 -3.44
CA SER A 47 1.37 -6.67 -3.11
C SER A 47 2.86 -6.48 -2.80
N VAL A 48 3.53 -7.52 -2.31
CA VAL A 48 5.01 -7.55 -2.18
C VAL A 48 5.69 -7.54 -3.54
N GLY A 49 5.11 -8.22 -4.53
CA GLY A 49 5.73 -8.44 -5.84
C GLY A 49 6.65 -9.65 -5.84
N GLU A 50 6.19 -10.76 -5.24
CA GLU A 50 6.96 -12.00 -5.12
C GLU A 50 7.51 -12.44 -6.48
N GLY A 51 8.80 -12.80 -6.49
CA GLY A 51 9.51 -13.23 -7.69
C GLY A 51 9.98 -12.10 -8.62
N LEU A 52 9.75 -10.84 -8.28
CA LEU A 52 10.29 -9.68 -8.99
C LEU A 52 11.50 -9.09 -8.24
N GLU A 53 12.40 -8.44 -8.99
CA GLU A 53 13.52 -7.71 -8.43
C GLU A 53 13.21 -6.22 -8.30
N GLY A 54 13.61 -5.62 -7.17
CA GLY A 54 13.46 -4.18 -6.92
C GLY A 54 12.00 -3.71 -6.83
N GLU A 55 11.78 -2.43 -7.01
CA GLU A 55 10.48 -1.74 -6.88
C GLU A 55 9.57 -1.98 -8.11
N GLN A 56 9.28 -3.25 -8.42
CA GLN A 56 8.47 -3.62 -9.58
C GLN A 56 7.06 -4.09 -9.23
N ASN A 57 6.71 -4.13 -7.95
CA ASN A 57 5.38 -4.46 -7.49
C ASN A 57 4.35 -3.40 -7.93
N TRP A 58 3.09 -3.79 -8.00
CA TRP A 58 2.05 -2.88 -8.49
C TRP A 58 1.78 -1.69 -7.56
N PRO A 59 1.88 -1.77 -6.20
CA PRO A 59 1.65 -0.62 -5.35
C PRO A 59 2.66 0.51 -5.58
N GLU A 60 3.95 0.19 -5.66
CA GLU A 60 5.01 1.19 -5.92
C GLU A 60 4.87 1.79 -7.32
N ARG A 61 4.62 0.97 -8.33
CA ARG A 61 4.39 1.44 -9.71
C ARG A 61 3.13 2.30 -9.83
N LEU A 62 2.06 1.97 -9.11
CA LEU A 62 0.88 2.84 -9.02
C LEU A 62 1.26 4.17 -8.38
N PHE A 63 1.93 4.11 -7.24
CA PHE A 63 2.37 5.29 -6.52
C PHE A 63 3.22 6.20 -7.43
N ASP A 64 4.21 5.66 -8.13
CA ASP A 64 5.05 6.39 -9.08
C ASP A 64 4.26 7.10 -10.19
N SER A 65 3.13 6.50 -10.61
CA SER A 65 2.27 7.07 -11.66
C SER A 65 1.37 8.22 -11.18
N ILE A 66 1.22 8.38 -9.86
CA ILE A 66 0.29 9.35 -9.24
C ILE A 66 0.97 10.33 -8.28
N LYS A 67 2.20 10.03 -7.80
CA LYS A 67 2.91 10.81 -6.79
C LYS A 67 3.32 12.20 -7.26
N LYS A 68 3.49 13.09 -6.29
CA LYS A 68 4.15 14.41 -6.36
C LYS A 68 5.31 14.44 -5.36
N ASN A 69 6.02 15.58 -5.24
CA ASN A 69 7.31 15.66 -4.53
C ASN A 69 7.29 15.21 -3.06
N GLU A 70 6.22 15.51 -2.31
CA GLU A 70 6.14 15.22 -0.86
C GLU A 70 5.33 13.97 -0.53
N ASP A 71 4.91 13.24 -1.55
CA ASP A 71 4.07 12.06 -1.41
C ASP A 71 4.87 10.87 -0.84
N THR A 72 4.18 9.97 -0.17
CA THR A 72 4.80 8.81 0.47
C THR A 72 3.95 7.56 0.31
N ILE A 73 4.61 6.40 0.28
CA ILE A 73 3.98 5.10 0.32
C ILE A 73 4.49 4.28 1.51
N LYS A 74 3.61 3.50 2.12
CA LYS A 74 3.94 2.41 3.05
C LYS A 74 3.23 1.14 2.59
N ILE A 75 3.94 0.03 2.56
CA ILE A 75 3.40 -1.29 2.25
C ILE A 75 3.40 -2.12 3.51
N ILE A 76 2.25 -2.70 3.88
CA ILE A 76 2.10 -3.73 4.90
C ILE A 76 1.57 -4.96 4.20
N ALA A 77 2.48 -5.82 3.79
CA ALA A 77 2.20 -7.04 3.07
C ALA A 77 3.33 -8.05 3.29
N GLU A 78 3.00 -9.33 3.27
CA GLU A 78 3.97 -10.41 3.36
C GLU A 78 3.48 -11.61 2.56
N THR A 79 4.43 -12.32 1.92
CA THR A 79 4.15 -13.56 1.19
C THR A 79 3.45 -14.56 2.09
N GLY A 80 2.33 -15.07 1.63
CA GLY A 80 1.55 -16.06 2.35
C GLY A 80 0.48 -15.48 3.30
N PHE A 81 0.42 -14.19 3.57
CA PHE A 81 -0.60 -13.64 4.47
C PHE A 81 -2.02 -14.03 4.07
N SER A 82 -2.75 -14.60 5.03
CA SER A 82 -4.21 -14.63 5.06
C SER A 82 -4.76 -13.27 5.52
N THR A 83 -6.06 -13.08 5.39
CA THR A 83 -6.73 -11.86 5.84
C THR A 83 -6.54 -11.62 7.34
N ASN A 84 -6.59 -12.67 8.17
CA ASN A 84 -6.37 -12.53 9.61
C ASN A 84 -4.91 -12.21 9.97
N GLU A 85 -3.93 -12.79 9.26
CA GLU A 85 -2.51 -12.46 9.46
C GLU A 85 -2.21 -11.00 9.06
N LEU A 86 -2.83 -10.49 7.99
CA LEU A 86 -2.75 -9.08 7.62
C LEU A 86 -3.34 -8.16 8.72
N ILE A 87 -4.48 -8.53 9.33
CA ILE A 87 -5.05 -7.76 10.45
C ILE A 87 -4.05 -7.71 11.60
N GLN A 88 -3.42 -8.83 11.96
CA GLN A 88 -2.42 -8.88 13.03
C GLN A 88 -1.20 -8.02 12.69
N ALA A 89 -0.74 -8.03 11.44
CA ALA A 89 0.36 -7.20 10.99
C ALA A 89 0.05 -5.70 11.13
N ILE A 90 -1.17 -5.28 10.75
CA ILE A 90 -1.64 -3.90 10.92
C ILE A 90 -1.70 -3.51 12.40
N ASP A 91 -2.19 -4.39 13.27
CA ASP A 91 -2.32 -4.14 14.71
C ASP A 91 -0.94 -4.01 15.40
N ASN A 92 0.09 -4.65 14.86
CA ASN A 92 1.46 -4.62 15.39
C ASN A 92 2.33 -3.46 14.84
N VAL A 93 1.85 -2.75 13.82
CA VAL A 93 2.59 -1.63 13.22
C VAL A 93 2.10 -0.30 13.79
N VAL A 94 3.04 0.52 14.24
CA VAL A 94 2.75 1.92 14.58
C VAL A 94 2.61 2.72 13.29
N LEU A 95 1.42 3.28 13.07
CA LEU A 95 1.16 4.23 12.00
C LEU A 95 1.49 5.63 12.54
N GLU A 96 2.49 6.29 11.96
CA GLU A 96 3.02 7.58 12.46
C GLU A 96 2.34 8.80 11.85
N LYS A 97 1.55 8.61 10.82
CA LYS A 97 0.86 9.68 10.08
C LYS A 97 -0.46 9.20 9.50
N ARG A 98 -1.29 10.16 9.11
CA ARG A 98 -2.55 9.88 8.40
C ARG A 98 -2.27 9.43 6.98
N TYR A 99 -3.05 8.44 6.53
CA TYR A 99 -3.09 8.00 5.13
C TYR A 99 -4.37 8.52 4.50
N ASN A 100 -4.28 9.01 3.27
CA ASN A 100 -5.42 9.52 2.49
C ASN A 100 -5.78 8.62 1.31
N LEU A 101 -4.94 7.63 0.99
CA LEU A 101 -5.24 6.57 0.03
C LEU A 101 -4.86 5.21 0.63
N ILE A 102 -5.73 4.21 0.50
CA ILE A 102 -5.48 2.85 0.96
C ILE A 102 -5.89 1.86 -0.12
N SER A 103 -5.02 0.88 -0.40
CA SER A 103 -5.37 -0.29 -1.19
C SER A 103 -5.42 -1.55 -0.33
N ILE A 104 -6.31 -2.48 -0.69
CA ILE A 104 -6.37 -3.83 -0.12
C ILE A 104 -6.35 -4.84 -1.26
N GLN A 105 -5.42 -5.79 -1.19
CA GLN A 105 -5.39 -6.97 -2.05
C GLN A 105 -5.01 -8.17 -1.21
N ILE A 106 -6.00 -8.99 -0.83
CA ILE A 106 -5.85 -10.10 0.11
C ILE A 106 -6.92 -11.17 -0.12
N GLY A 107 -6.66 -12.38 0.33
CA GLY A 107 -7.64 -13.46 0.35
C GLY A 107 -7.29 -14.67 -0.50
N VAL A 108 -6.25 -14.60 -1.34
CA VAL A 108 -5.80 -15.77 -2.11
C VAL A 108 -5.31 -16.88 -1.17
N ASN A 109 -4.60 -16.53 -0.11
CA ASN A 109 -4.09 -17.52 0.86
C ASN A 109 -5.20 -18.10 1.73
N ASP A 110 -6.26 -17.34 1.99
CA ASP A 110 -7.48 -17.88 2.64
C ASP A 110 -8.10 -18.97 1.78
N GLN A 111 -8.26 -18.72 0.47
CA GLN A 111 -8.81 -19.71 -0.46
C GLN A 111 -7.85 -20.90 -0.63
N PHE A 112 -6.55 -20.66 -0.84
CA PHE A 112 -5.55 -21.71 -1.05
C PHE A 112 -5.42 -22.66 0.14
N ARG A 113 -5.55 -22.15 1.37
CA ARG A 113 -5.53 -22.93 2.62
C ARG A 113 -6.87 -23.61 2.93
N GLY A 114 -7.91 -23.37 2.13
CA GLY A 114 -9.23 -23.96 2.30
C GLY A 114 -10.02 -23.36 3.46
N ASN A 115 -9.78 -22.11 3.83
CA ASN A 115 -10.62 -21.41 4.81
C ASN A 115 -12.06 -21.32 4.30
N SER A 116 -13.03 -21.47 5.22
CA SER A 116 -14.43 -21.35 4.83
C SER A 116 -14.75 -19.92 4.35
N THR A 117 -15.72 -19.82 3.45
CA THR A 117 -16.19 -18.54 2.95
C THR A 117 -16.78 -17.65 4.04
N GLU A 118 -17.38 -18.26 5.07
CA GLU A 118 -17.91 -17.58 6.24
C GLU A 118 -16.80 -16.95 7.08
N LEU A 119 -15.74 -17.71 7.36
CA LEU A 119 -14.58 -17.20 8.09
C LEU A 119 -13.91 -16.07 7.32
N PHE A 120 -13.62 -16.29 6.04
CA PHE A 120 -13.04 -15.25 5.17
C PHE A 120 -13.88 -13.97 5.16
N LYS A 121 -15.21 -14.09 5.02
CA LYS A 121 -16.12 -12.94 5.05
C LYS A 121 -16.03 -12.17 6.37
N GLN A 122 -16.00 -12.86 7.50
CA GLN A 122 -15.87 -12.26 8.82
C GLN A 122 -14.53 -11.52 8.96
N ASP A 123 -13.43 -12.14 8.55
CA ASP A 123 -12.11 -11.54 8.63
C ASP A 123 -11.98 -10.35 7.68
N PHE A 124 -12.51 -10.43 6.46
CA PHE A 124 -12.48 -9.31 5.53
C PHE A 124 -13.34 -8.12 5.99
N GLN A 125 -14.50 -8.39 6.60
CA GLN A 125 -15.33 -7.35 7.24
C GLN A 125 -14.58 -6.69 8.41
N LYS A 126 -13.91 -7.50 9.25
CA LYS A 126 -13.09 -7.02 10.36
C LYS A 126 -11.93 -6.14 9.88
N LEU A 127 -11.26 -6.53 8.79
CA LEU A 127 -10.20 -5.73 8.18
C LEU A 127 -10.72 -4.35 7.74
N VAL A 128 -11.84 -4.33 7.01
CA VAL A 128 -12.46 -3.08 6.55
C VAL A 128 -12.88 -2.20 7.74
N GLN A 129 -13.48 -2.80 8.78
CA GLN A 129 -13.87 -2.08 10.00
C GLN A 129 -12.63 -1.48 10.69
N ARG A 130 -11.54 -2.25 10.81
CA ARG A 130 -10.28 -1.78 11.40
C ARG A 130 -9.74 -0.54 10.71
N ILE A 131 -9.78 -0.52 9.36
CA ILE A 131 -9.35 0.64 8.58
C ILE A 131 -10.26 1.84 8.82
N LYS A 132 -11.57 1.65 8.93
CA LYS A 132 -12.55 2.73 9.11
C LYS A 132 -12.56 3.32 10.53
N GLU A 133 -12.12 2.57 11.53
CA GLU A 133 -12.10 3.01 12.94
C GLU A 133 -10.75 3.57 13.38
N ASN A 134 -9.66 3.22 12.69
CA ASN A 134 -8.33 3.69 13.05
C ASN A 134 -8.17 5.18 12.74
N GLU A 135 -7.62 5.94 13.68
CA GLU A 135 -7.45 7.40 13.59
C GLU A 135 -6.57 7.87 12.41
N PHE A 136 -5.66 7.01 11.95
CA PHE A 136 -4.75 7.33 10.84
C PHE A 136 -5.31 6.98 9.46
N THR A 137 -6.39 6.19 9.40
CA THR A 137 -6.91 5.63 8.14
C THR A 137 -8.38 5.93 7.87
N LYS A 138 -9.15 6.30 8.88
CA LYS A 138 -10.63 6.45 8.80
C LYS A 138 -11.14 7.47 7.78
N TRP A 139 -10.27 8.38 7.33
CA TRP A 139 -10.60 9.42 6.35
C TRP A 139 -10.04 9.12 4.94
N ALA A 140 -9.35 7.99 4.78
CA ALA A 140 -8.74 7.62 3.52
C ALA A 140 -9.79 7.23 2.47
N SER A 141 -9.49 7.55 1.21
CA SER A 141 -10.10 6.89 0.08
C SER A 141 -9.59 5.46 -0.01
N VAL A 142 -10.48 4.47 0.01
CA VAL A 142 -10.13 3.05 0.00
C VAL A 142 -10.53 2.43 -1.32
N PHE A 143 -9.65 1.61 -1.90
CA PHE A 143 -9.99 0.72 -2.99
C PHE A 143 -9.49 -0.69 -2.74
N VAL A 144 -10.16 -1.67 -3.33
CA VAL A 144 -9.86 -3.08 -3.16
C VAL A 144 -9.71 -3.71 -4.54
N LEU A 145 -8.63 -4.49 -4.73
CA LEU A 145 -8.45 -5.31 -5.91
C LEU A 145 -9.05 -6.69 -5.69
N SER A 146 -9.61 -7.27 -6.74
CA SER A 146 -10.00 -8.67 -6.73
C SER A 146 -8.79 -9.60 -6.62
N ILE A 147 -9.02 -10.81 -6.16
CA ILE A 147 -8.03 -11.90 -6.18
C ILE A 147 -7.85 -12.36 -7.63
N PRO A 148 -6.63 -12.40 -8.19
CA PRO A 148 -6.38 -13.01 -9.49
C PRO A 148 -6.60 -14.52 -9.44
N ASP A 149 -6.95 -15.12 -10.58
CA ASP A 149 -7.16 -16.56 -10.68
C ASP A 149 -5.84 -17.31 -10.90
N TRP A 150 -5.24 -17.77 -9.80
CA TRP A 150 -4.01 -18.55 -9.88
C TRP A 150 -4.19 -19.92 -10.54
N GLY A 151 -5.41 -20.45 -10.60
CA GLY A 151 -5.73 -21.65 -11.39
C GLY A 151 -5.51 -21.48 -12.90
N ALA A 152 -5.46 -20.25 -13.38
CA ALA A 152 -5.18 -19.92 -14.78
C ALA A 152 -3.66 -19.82 -15.07
N THR A 153 -2.79 -19.92 -14.07
CA THR A 153 -1.34 -19.82 -14.22
C THR A 153 -0.69 -21.17 -14.53
N PRO A 154 0.58 -21.20 -14.98
CA PRO A 154 1.34 -22.46 -15.15
C PRO A 154 1.40 -23.29 -13.87
N PHE A 155 1.56 -22.66 -12.69
CA PHE A 155 1.51 -23.35 -11.39
C PHE A 155 0.15 -24.04 -11.17
N GLY A 156 -0.95 -23.38 -11.53
CA GLY A 156 -2.30 -23.89 -11.41
C GLY A 156 -2.62 -25.07 -12.35
N SER A 157 -1.75 -25.34 -13.37
CA SER A 157 -2.02 -26.37 -14.37
C SER A 157 -2.11 -27.79 -13.83
N SER A 158 -1.51 -28.07 -12.67
CA SER A 158 -1.58 -29.38 -11.96
C SER A 158 -2.78 -29.49 -11.01
N TRP A 159 -3.59 -28.46 -10.88
CA TRP A 159 -4.76 -28.42 -9.99
C TRP A 159 -6.08 -28.51 -10.77
N ASP A 160 -7.16 -28.81 -10.06
CA ASP A 160 -8.50 -28.69 -10.65
C ASP A 160 -8.83 -27.20 -10.88
N ARG A 161 -8.53 -26.75 -12.08
CA ARG A 161 -8.72 -25.36 -12.50
C ARG A 161 -10.16 -24.89 -12.35
N ILE A 162 -11.15 -25.74 -12.68
CA ILE A 162 -12.57 -25.36 -12.61
C ILE A 162 -12.93 -25.10 -11.14
N ARG A 163 -12.49 -25.97 -10.25
CA ARG A 163 -12.69 -25.78 -8.81
C ARG A 163 -12.04 -24.50 -8.31
N VAL A 164 -10.77 -24.27 -8.62
CA VAL A 164 -10.04 -23.06 -8.20
C VAL A 164 -10.75 -21.81 -8.72
N THR A 165 -11.09 -21.77 -10.02
CA THR A 165 -11.82 -20.64 -10.63
C THR A 165 -13.13 -20.33 -9.89
N ASN A 166 -13.94 -21.35 -9.59
CA ASN A 166 -15.21 -21.18 -8.88
C ASN A 166 -15.03 -20.69 -7.43
N GLU A 167 -14.02 -21.19 -6.75
CA GLU A 167 -13.66 -20.75 -5.40
C GLU A 167 -13.21 -19.28 -5.40
N ILE A 168 -12.27 -18.89 -6.29
CA ILE A 168 -11.83 -17.49 -6.46
C ILE A 168 -13.03 -16.58 -6.78
N ASP A 169 -13.92 -16.98 -7.68
CA ASP A 169 -15.12 -16.20 -7.97
C ASP A 169 -16.02 -16.01 -6.74
N THR A 170 -16.09 -17.02 -5.88
CA THR A 170 -16.87 -16.95 -4.64
C THR A 170 -16.24 -15.98 -3.65
N PHE A 171 -14.94 -16.04 -3.45
CA PHE A 171 -14.20 -15.11 -2.61
C PHE A 171 -14.31 -13.68 -3.13
N ASN A 172 -14.12 -13.47 -4.43
CA ASN A 172 -14.26 -12.15 -5.06
C ASN A 172 -15.68 -11.59 -4.95
N ARG A 173 -16.70 -12.43 -4.99
CA ARG A 173 -18.10 -12.01 -4.77
C ARG A 173 -18.30 -11.52 -3.32
N ILE A 174 -17.66 -12.17 -2.35
CA ILE A 174 -17.68 -11.74 -0.94
C ILE A 174 -17.01 -10.38 -0.80
N ILE A 175 -15.77 -10.22 -1.34
CA ILE A 175 -15.03 -8.95 -1.33
C ILE A 175 -15.90 -7.84 -1.91
N LYS A 176 -16.44 -8.04 -3.11
CA LYS A 176 -17.30 -7.07 -3.80
C LYS A 176 -18.53 -6.71 -2.99
N GLY A 177 -19.16 -7.70 -2.34
CA GLY A 177 -20.31 -7.48 -1.45
C GLY A 177 -19.97 -6.59 -0.25
N VAL A 178 -18.83 -6.85 0.41
CA VAL A 178 -18.35 -6.02 1.52
C VAL A 178 -17.99 -4.61 1.04
N CYS A 179 -17.32 -4.49 -0.11
CA CYS A 179 -16.99 -3.18 -0.70
C CYS A 179 -18.25 -2.36 -0.99
N ASN A 180 -19.27 -2.95 -1.61
CA ASN A 180 -20.53 -2.28 -1.92
C ASN A 180 -21.25 -1.78 -0.65
N THR A 181 -21.29 -2.60 0.41
CA THR A 181 -21.91 -2.22 1.68
C THR A 181 -21.19 -1.05 2.37
N ASN A 182 -19.89 -0.90 2.10
CA ASN A 182 -19.05 0.11 2.73
C ASN A 182 -18.73 1.32 1.84
N ASN A 183 -19.28 1.40 0.63
CA ASN A 183 -18.98 2.42 -0.38
C ASN A 183 -17.48 2.48 -0.74
N ILE A 184 -16.85 1.31 -0.85
CA ILE A 184 -15.44 1.16 -1.23
C ILE A 184 -15.37 0.81 -2.71
N LEU A 185 -14.44 1.44 -3.43
CA LEU A 185 -14.18 1.12 -4.84
C LEU A 185 -13.60 -0.30 -4.95
N TYR A 186 -14.32 -1.18 -5.65
CA TYR A 186 -13.84 -2.51 -6.02
C TYR A 186 -13.34 -2.51 -7.47
N ILE A 187 -12.12 -2.95 -7.69
CA ILE A 187 -11.49 -3.03 -9.01
C ILE A 187 -11.24 -4.50 -9.35
N ASP A 188 -11.96 -5.01 -10.31
CA ASP A 188 -11.83 -6.39 -10.77
C ASP A 188 -10.64 -6.55 -11.72
N ILE A 189 -9.59 -7.23 -11.29
CA ILE A 189 -8.41 -7.60 -12.09
C ILE A 189 -8.39 -9.11 -12.44
N THR A 190 -9.35 -9.90 -11.93
CA THR A 190 -9.36 -11.36 -12.07
C THR A 190 -9.37 -11.79 -13.54
N GLN A 191 -10.10 -11.07 -14.40
CA GLN A 191 -10.19 -11.42 -15.81
C GLN A 191 -8.86 -11.25 -16.56
N LEU A 192 -7.96 -10.40 -16.07
CA LEU A 192 -6.62 -10.22 -16.66
C LEU A 192 -5.78 -11.49 -16.48
N SER A 193 -5.86 -12.16 -15.33
CA SER A 193 -5.18 -13.43 -15.09
C SER A 193 -5.75 -14.61 -15.93
N ARG A 194 -6.97 -14.47 -16.44
CA ARG A 194 -7.68 -15.49 -17.24
C ARG A 194 -7.54 -15.28 -18.74
N SER A 195 -7.02 -14.13 -19.19
CA SER A 195 -7.03 -13.72 -20.60
C SER A 195 -6.20 -14.64 -21.49
N ASP A 196 -5.09 -15.18 -20.97
CA ASP A 196 -4.24 -16.13 -21.67
C ASP A 196 -3.67 -17.13 -20.67
N PRO A 197 -4.41 -18.19 -20.38
CA PRO A 197 -4.05 -19.17 -19.37
C PRO A 197 -2.77 -19.92 -19.68
N ASN A 198 -1.99 -20.22 -18.62
CA ASN A 198 -0.71 -20.92 -18.67
C ASN A 198 0.40 -20.20 -19.46
N ASN A 199 0.23 -18.93 -19.79
CA ASN A 199 1.26 -18.16 -20.47
C ASN A 199 2.30 -17.64 -19.49
N TRP A 200 3.53 -18.15 -19.63
CA TRP A 200 4.66 -17.81 -18.78
C TRP A 200 5.08 -16.34 -18.84
N ILE A 201 4.70 -15.59 -19.87
CA ILE A 201 5.03 -14.17 -19.97
C ILE A 201 4.31 -13.33 -18.90
N PHE A 202 3.19 -13.81 -18.37
CA PHE A 202 2.38 -13.12 -17.38
C PHE A 202 2.70 -13.47 -15.93
N VAL A 203 3.62 -14.40 -15.72
CA VAL A 203 4.05 -14.83 -14.38
C VAL A 203 5.57 -14.72 -14.22
N THR A 204 6.04 -14.71 -12.98
CA THR A 204 7.46 -14.82 -12.65
C THR A 204 7.97 -16.24 -12.87
N GLY A 205 9.27 -16.48 -12.59
CA GLY A 205 9.90 -17.79 -12.79
C GLY A 205 9.31 -18.93 -11.98
N ASP A 206 8.48 -18.65 -10.97
CA ASP A 206 7.76 -19.65 -10.18
C ASP A 206 6.47 -20.17 -10.86
N GLY A 207 6.07 -19.54 -11.96
CA GLY A 207 4.86 -19.89 -12.71
C GLY A 207 3.55 -19.47 -12.04
N LEU A 208 3.58 -18.69 -10.96
CA LEU A 208 2.44 -18.31 -10.11
C LEU A 208 2.24 -16.81 -10.01
N HIS A 209 3.25 -16.10 -9.49
CA HIS A 209 3.14 -14.69 -9.19
C HIS A 209 3.22 -13.83 -10.46
N PRO A 210 2.50 -12.70 -10.50
CA PRO A 210 2.43 -11.86 -11.69
C PRO A 210 3.79 -11.30 -12.09
N SER A 211 4.09 -11.35 -13.39
CA SER A 211 5.25 -10.68 -13.95
C SER A 211 5.07 -9.15 -13.98
N SER A 212 6.16 -8.43 -14.23
CA SER A 212 6.12 -6.97 -14.44
C SER A 212 5.16 -6.58 -15.59
N LEU A 213 5.02 -7.43 -16.62
CA LEU A 213 4.06 -7.22 -17.70
C LEU A 213 2.61 -7.33 -17.21
N MET A 214 2.29 -8.37 -16.43
CA MET A 214 0.95 -8.54 -15.85
C MET A 214 0.59 -7.36 -14.94
N TYR A 215 1.51 -6.91 -14.09
CA TYR A 215 1.27 -5.70 -13.29
C TYR A 215 1.09 -4.45 -14.15
N GLY A 216 1.72 -4.35 -15.31
CA GLY A 216 1.44 -3.29 -16.28
C GLY A 216 -0.03 -3.27 -16.70
N LEU A 217 -0.57 -4.44 -17.07
CA LEU A 217 -2.00 -4.57 -17.43
C LEU A 217 -2.94 -4.24 -16.26
N TRP A 218 -2.56 -4.60 -15.03
CA TRP A 218 -3.34 -4.18 -13.86
C TRP A 218 -3.36 -2.66 -13.72
N LEU A 219 -2.19 -2.01 -13.86
CA LEU A 219 -2.05 -0.56 -13.71
C LEU A 219 -2.81 0.22 -14.79
N ASP A 220 -2.88 -0.28 -16.02
CA ASP A 220 -3.70 0.33 -17.07
C ASP A 220 -5.18 0.44 -16.65
N LYS A 221 -5.65 -0.53 -15.85
CA LYS A 221 -7.02 -0.55 -15.32
C LYS A 221 -7.14 0.24 -13.99
N ILE A 222 -6.19 0.10 -13.09
CA ILE A 222 -6.25 0.66 -11.74
C ILE A 222 -6.04 2.18 -11.76
N THR A 223 -5.01 2.65 -12.47
CA THR A 223 -4.55 4.04 -12.40
C THR A 223 -5.63 5.08 -12.71
N PRO A 224 -6.43 4.96 -13.81
CA PRO A 224 -7.46 5.96 -14.10
C PRO A 224 -8.56 6.00 -13.04
N LEU A 225 -8.92 4.84 -12.44
CA LEU A 225 -9.93 4.75 -11.40
C LEU A 225 -9.45 5.38 -10.09
N VAL A 226 -8.20 5.09 -9.69
CA VAL A 226 -7.60 5.66 -8.49
C VAL A 226 -7.38 7.16 -8.63
N LYS A 227 -6.94 7.66 -9.80
CA LYS A 227 -6.88 9.10 -10.06
C LYS A 227 -8.25 9.79 -9.92
N GLY A 228 -9.33 9.05 -10.14
CA GLY A 228 -10.71 9.53 -9.90
C GLY A 228 -11.04 9.70 -8.41
N LEU A 229 -10.46 8.88 -7.53
CA LEU A 229 -10.64 8.98 -6.07
C LEU A 229 -9.88 10.17 -5.44
N LEU A 230 -8.84 10.68 -6.12
CA LEU A 230 -7.96 11.73 -5.60
C LEU A 230 -8.38 13.14 -6.06
N LYS A 231 -9.50 13.27 -6.75
CA LYS A 231 -10.07 14.55 -7.21
C LYS A 231 -11.06 15.07 -6.18
#